data_e58b3fd0bde6dbe22aa8946cabacb3f4
#
_entry.id   e58b3fd0bde6dbe22aa8946cabacb3f4
#
_cell.length_a   1.000
_cell.length_b   1.000
_cell.length_c   1.000
_cell.angle_alpha   90.00
_cell.angle_beta   90.00
_cell.angle_gamma   90.00
#
_symmetry.space_group_name_H-M   'P 1'
#
loop_
_entity.id
_entity.type
_entity.pdbx_description
1 polymer ?
#
loop_
_entity_poly.entity_id
_entity_poly.type
_entity_poly.pdbx_seq_one_letter_code
_entity_poly.pdbx_strand_id
1 'polypeptide(L)'
;MSAPTENRPLNIVVWNENVHESRGDETVLGHYPDGMHTVIAAALREQHPTAEVTTATLQEPEHGLTAERLASTDVLFWWGHVAHDQVADEVADRVVEAVHAGMGLVVLHSGHYSKPFTRLMGTTCSLKWRNDGERELVWTIAPEHPIAAGVPHPIVIDRQEMYGEYFDIPRPDEEVFLSTFAGGEVFRSGVAYRRGLGRVFYFSPGDQEYPVYHHPDVQRVLGNAAAWATPTSARRTLSADPHPRDWFLADAAGTTEG
;
A
#
# COMPACT_ATOMS: atom_id res chain seq x y z
N MET A 1 -0.32 16.62 -26.98
CA MET A 1 -0.89 15.26 -26.85
C MET A 1 0.28 14.32 -26.61
N SER A 2 0.53 13.91 -25.35
CA SER A 2 1.58 12.94 -25.05
C SER A 2 1.18 11.58 -25.59
N ALA A 3 2.15 10.89 -26.19
CA ALA A 3 1.97 9.52 -26.69
C ALA A 3 1.44 8.60 -25.58
N PRO A 4 0.66 7.55 -25.92
CA PRO A 4 0.25 6.56 -24.93
C PRO A 4 1.52 5.94 -24.33
N THR A 5 1.53 5.79 -23.00
CA THR A 5 2.57 5.06 -22.28
C THR A 5 2.78 3.71 -22.97
N GLU A 6 4.02 3.47 -23.41
CA GLU A 6 4.43 2.17 -23.95
C GLU A 6 3.93 1.06 -23.05
N ASN A 7 3.53 -0.04 -23.65
CA ASN A 7 2.94 -1.23 -23.05
C ASN A 7 4.00 -2.00 -22.21
N ARG A 8 4.62 -1.33 -21.21
CA ARG A 8 5.53 -2.00 -20.29
C ARG A 8 4.75 -2.77 -19.23
N PRO A 9 5.27 -3.89 -18.76
CA PRO A 9 4.69 -4.62 -17.65
C PRO A 9 4.49 -3.73 -16.41
N LEU A 10 3.43 -3.99 -15.66
CA LEU A 10 3.23 -3.40 -14.33
C LEU A 10 4.36 -3.87 -13.41
N ASN A 11 5.06 -2.95 -12.76
CA ASN A 11 6.17 -3.27 -11.87
C ASN A 11 5.73 -3.11 -10.41
N ILE A 12 5.70 -4.24 -9.68
CA ILE A 12 5.27 -4.31 -8.29
C ILE A 12 6.46 -4.73 -7.42
N VAL A 13 6.67 -4.02 -6.33
CA VAL A 13 7.62 -4.39 -5.28
C VAL A 13 6.85 -4.75 -4.01
N VAL A 14 7.14 -5.91 -3.42
CA VAL A 14 6.62 -6.31 -2.11
C VAL A 14 7.75 -6.19 -1.10
N TRP A 15 7.65 -5.22 -0.22
CA TRP A 15 8.60 -4.96 0.84
C TRP A 15 8.12 -5.55 2.17
N ASN A 16 9.03 -6.26 2.84
CA ASN A 16 8.83 -6.80 4.19
C ASN A 16 10.01 -6.42 5.08
N GLU A 17 9.77 -6.01 6.32
CA GLU A 17 10.88 -5.82 7.26
C GLU A 17 11.65 -7.13 7.54
N ASN A 18 10.99 -8.27 7.39
CA ASN A 18 11.59 -9.61 7.46
C ASN A 18 12.39 -9.88 8.75
N VAL A 19 11.99 -9.27 9.86
CA VAL A 19 12.70 -9.38 11.14
C VAL A 19 12.33 -10.64 11.88
N HIS A 20 11.06 -11.00 11.91
CA HIS A 20 10.58 -12.23 12.54
C HIS A 20 11.20 -13.46 11.89
N GLU A 21 11.13 -13.54 10.58
CA GLU A 21 11.66 -14.64 9.79
C GLU A 21 13.18 -14.75 9.94
N SER A 22 13.91 -13.64 9.83
CA SER A 22 15.37 -13.63 9.93
C SER A 22 15.89 -13.94 11.35
N ARG A 23 15.06 -13.76 12.38
CA ARG A 23 15.35 -14.17 13.76
C ARG A 23 15.02 -15.62 14.05
N GLY A 24 14.39 -16.33 13.11
CA GLY A 24 14.02 -17.72 13.26
C GLY A 24 12.75 -17.93 14.10
N ASP A 25 11.80 -16.99 14.07
CA ASP A 25 10.53 -17.15 14.76
C ASP A 25 9.76 -18.35 14.20
N GLU A 26 9.66 -19.40 15.03
CA GLU A 26 9.08 -20.68 14.61
C GLU A 26 7.60 -20.57 14.21
N THR A 27 6.83 -19.70 14.85
CA THR A 27 5.43 -19.47 14.53
C THR A 27 5.30 -18.85 13.15
N VAL A 28 6.07 -17.80 12.88
CA VAL A 28 6.07 -17.10 11.59
C VAL A 28 6.60 -18.01 10.48
N LEU A 29 7.72 -18.69 10.72
CA LEU A 29 8.30 -19.63 9.73
C LEU A 29 7.41 -20.84 9.48
N GLY A 30 6.58 -21.23 10.46
CA GLY A 30 5.58 -22.30 10.27
C GLY A 30 4.50 -21.94 9.25
N HIS A 31 4.20 -20.67 9.07
CA HIS A 31 3.23 -20.17 8.10
C HIS A 31 3.90 -19.62 6.83
N TYR A 32 5.06 -19.01 6.98
CA TYR A 32 5.78 -18.26 5.93
C TYR A 32 7.26 -18.67 5.88
N PRO A 33 7.60 -19.91 5.49
CA PRO A 33 8.96 -20.44 5.56
C PRO A 33 9.98 -19.62 4.72
N ASP A 34 9.52 -19.02 3.63
CA ASP A 34 10.32 -18.16 2.76
C ASP A 34 9.97 -16.67 2.93
N GLY A 35 9.31 -16.32 4.04
CA GLY A 35 8.85 -14.96 4.38
C GLY A 35 7.51 -14.58 3.77
N MET A 36 6.78 -13.71 4.48
CA MET A 36 5.44 -13.24 4.07
C MET A 36 5.45 -12.56 2.70
N HIS A 37 6.51 -11.81 2.39
CA HIS A 37 6.66 -11.12 1.11
C HIS A 37 6.65 -12.08 -0.08
N THR A 38 7.15 -13.30 0.07
CA THR A 38 7.15 -14.30 -1.00
C THR A 38 5.75 -14.82 -1.28
N VAL A 39 4.94 -15.04 -0.25
CA VAL A 39 3.54 -15.46 -0.38
C VAL A 39 2.70 -14.37 -1.03
N ILE A 40 2.85 -13.12 -0.59
CA ILE A 40 2.17 -11.97 -1.19
C ILE A 40 2.58 -11.82 -2.66
N ALA A 41 3.89 -11.89 -2.96
CA ALA A 41 4.39 -11.76 -4.33
C ALA A 41 3.91 -12.92 -5.22
N ALA A 42 3.80 -14.15 -4.71
CA ALA A 42 3.26 -15.28 -5.45
C ALA A 42 1.79 -15.05 -5.83
N ALA A 43 0.97 -14.61 -4.88
CA ALA A 43 -0.44 -14.30 -5.13
C ALA A 43 -0.61 -13.16 -6.16
N LEU A 44 0.25 -12.14 -6.10
CA LEU A 44 0.23 -11.03 -7.07
C LEU A 44 0.65 -11.49 -8.48
N ARG A 45 1.65 -12.39 -8.61
CA ARG A 45 2.04 -12.97 -9.91
C ARG A 45 0.92 -13.81 -10.53
N GLU A 46 0.20 -14.57 -9.71
CA GLU A 46 -0.94 -15.35 -10.19
C GLU A 46 -2.06 -14.46 -10.75
N GLN A 47 -2.38 -13.36 -10.06
CA GLN A 47 -3.47 -12.46 -10.45
C GLN A 47 -3.06 -11.47 -11.54
N HIS A 48 -1.75 -11.17 -11.67
CA HIS A 48 -1.19 -10.25 -12.65
C HIS A 48 -0.06 -10.93 -13.45
N PRO A 49 -0.36 -11.91 -14.31
CA PRO A 49 0.65 -12.76 -14.95
C PRO A 49 1.60 -12.00 -15.89
N THR A 50 1.23 -10.79 -16.29
CA THR A 50 2.09 -9.90 -17.11
C THR A 50 2.89 -8.91 -16.30
N ALA A 51 2.68 -8.84 -14.98
CA ALA A 51 3.41 -7.93 -14.12
C ALA A 51 4.79 -8.48 -13.75
N GLU A 52 5.74 -7.58 -13.58
CA GLU A 52 7.01 -7.87 -12.92
C GLU A 52 6.84 -7.67 -11.41
N VAL A 53 6.85 -8.76 -10.65
CA VAL A 53 6.68 -8.72 -9.20
C VAL A 53 7.99 -9.16 -8.54
N THR A 54 8.61 -8.24 -7.81
CA THR A 54 9.86 -8.46 -7.06
C THR A 54 9.66 -8.22 -5.58
N THR A 55 10.59 -8.70 -4.77
CA THR A 55 10.57 -8.52 -3.31
C THR A 55 11.76 -7.69 -2.85
N ALA A 56 11.65 -7.06 -1.68
CA ALA A 56 12.72 -6.38 -0.98
C ALA A 56 12.54 -6.48 0.53
N THR A 57 13.65 -6.40 1.27
CA THR A 57 13.64 -6.51 2.73
C THR A 57 14.46 -5.41 3.40
N LEU A 58 14.21 -5.21 4.70
CA LEU A 58 14.91 -4.22 5.52
C LEU A 58 16.44 -4.42 5.51
N GLN A 59 16.92 -5.67 5.42
CA GLN A 59 18.33 -6.02 5.53
C GLN A 59 19.14 -5.72 4.26
N GLU A 60 18.48 -5.47 3.14
CA GLU A 60 19.16 -5.11 1.89
C GLU A 60 19.76 -3.69 1.96
N PRO A 61 20.80 -3.39 1.18
CA PRO A 61 21.30 -2.02 1.06
C PRO A 61 20.17 -1.05 0.68
N GLU A 62 20.08 0.09 1.35
CA GLU A 62 18.97 1.04 1.22
C GLU A 62 17.59 0.37 1.37
N HIS A 63 17.54 -0.71 2.18
CA HIS A 63 16.34 -1.53 2.38
C HIS A 63 15.74 -2.08 1.07
N GLY A 64 16.56 -2.28 0.05
CA GLY A 64 16.15 -2.66 -1.29
C GLY A 64 15.30 -1.62 -2.02
N LEU A 65 15.19 -0.39 -1.50
CA LEU A 65 14.33 0.68 -2.02
C LEU A 65 15.18 1.87 -2.51
N THR A 66 16.12 1.59 -3.42
CA THR A 66 16.97 2.61 -4.04
C THR A 66 16.13 3.60 -4.87
N ALA A 67 16.67 4.78 -5.13
CA ALA A 67 16.00 5.77 -5.98
C ALA A 67 15.67 5.22 -7.38
N GLU A 68 16.60 4.45 -7.96
CA GLU A 68 16.41 3.82 -9.27
C GLU A 68 15.27 2.80 -9.26
N ARG A 69 15.25 1.93 -8.24
CA ARG A 69 14.18 0.93 -8.09
C ARG A 69 12.83 1.59 -7.93
N LEU A 70 12.71 2.59 -7.04
CA LEU A 70 11.45 3.30 -6.83
C LEU A 70 11.02 4.10 -8.07
N ALA A 71 11.96 4.61 -8.87
CA ALA A 71 11.62 5.28 -10.12
C ALA A 71 10.92 4.36 -11.13
N SER A 72 11.24 3.07 -11.13
CA SER A 72 10.63 2.06 -12.00
C SER A 72 9.42 1.36 -11.38
N THR A 73 9.22 1.44 -10.05
CA THR A 73 8.13 0.78 -9.33
C THR A 73 6.80 1.48 -9.56
N ASP A 74 5.78 0.77 -10.00
CA ASP A 74 4.42 1.31 -10.14
C ASP A 74 3.63 1.22 -8.83
N VAL A 75 3.73 0.08 -8.13
CA VAL A 75 3.04 -0.16 -6.87
C VAL A 75 4.01 -0.79 -5.86
N LEU A 76 4.09 -0.19 -4.68
CA LEU A 76 4.83 -0.72 -3.55
C LEU A 76 3.85 -1.28 -2.51
N PHE A 77 4.01 -2.56 -2.15
CA PHE A 77 3.40 -3.17 -0.98
C PHE A 77 4.34 -3.05 0.20
N TRP A 78 3.83 -2.63 1.34
CA TRP A 78 4.62 -2.41 2.54
C TRP A 78 4.07 -3.19 3.72
N TRP A 79 4.85 -4.13 4.24
CA TRP A 79 4.61 -4.79 5.51
C TRP A 79 5.76 -4.52 6.49
N GLY A 80 5.48 -4.06 7.71
CA GLY A 80 6.46 -3.84 8.77
C GLY A 80 5.78 -3.86 10.12
N HIS A 81 6.49 -4.29 11.18
CA HIS A 81 5.94 -4.49 12.51
C HIS A 81 6.84 -3.95 13.63
N VAL A 82 7.97 -4.60 13.91
CA VAL A 82 8.81 -4.32 15.10
C VAL A 82 10.03 -3.44 14.80
N ALA A 83 10.27 -3.10 13.55
CA ALA A 83 11.48 -2.41 13.11
C ALA A 83 11.21 -1.12 12.31
N HIS A 84 10.08 -0.48 12.55
CA HIS A 84 9.74 0.79 11.88
C HIS A 84 10.78 1.88 12.07
N ASP A 85 11.42 1.93 13.24
CA ASP A 85 12.47 2.87 13.60
C ASP A 85 13.78 2.60 12.84
N GLN A 86 14.04 1.36 12.43
CA GLN A 86 15.23 0.96 11.69
C GLN A 86 15.19 1.33 10.21
N VAL A 87 14.03 1.67 9.68
CA VAL A 87 13.95 2.22 8.33
C VAL A 87 14.62 3.59 8.30
N ALA A 88 15.62 3.75 7.45
CA ALA A 88 16.32 5.02 7.28
C ALA A 88 15.37 6.13 6.83
N ASP A 89 15.54 7.32 7.39
CA ASP A 89 14.65 8.45 7.09
C ASP A 89 14.70 8.84 5.62
N GLU A 90 15.88 8.78 5.02
CA GLU A 90 16.09 9.08 3.59
C GLU A 90 15.34 8.09 2.69
N VAL A 91 15.25 6.81 3.08
CA VAL A 91 14.47 5.80 2.35
C VAL A 91 12.98 6.07 2.50
N ALA A 92 12.53 6.39 3.72
CA ALA A 92 11.14 6.73 3.97
C ALA A 92 10.70 7.99 3.19
N ASP A 93 11.54 9.04 3.16
CA ASP A 93 11.29 10.27 2.39
C ASP A 93 11.20 9.98 0.89
N ARG A 94 12.11 9.17 0.38
CA ARG A 94 12.11 8.73 -1.03
C ARG A 94 10.83 7.99 -1.42
N VAL A 95 10.31 7.13 -0.53
CA VAL A 95 9.02 6.46 -0.74
C VAL A 95 7.88 7.48 -0.79
N VAL A 96 7.86 8.44 0.15
CA VAL A 96 6.85 9.52 0.18
C VAL A 96 6.89 10.36 -1.11
N GLU A 97 8.08 10.75 -1.56
CA GLU A 97 8.27 11.49 -2.80
C GLU A 97 7.79 10.69 -4.02
N ALA A 98 8.11 9.39 -4.06
CA ALA A 98 7.65 8.51 -5.12
C ALA A 98 6.12 8.41 -5.18
N VAL A 99 5.45 8.34 -4.01
CA VAL A 99 3.98 8.36 -3.92
C VAL A 99 3.44 9.71 -4.40
N HIS A 100 3.99 10.81 -3.95
CA HIS A 100 3.57 12.14 -4.42
C HIS A 100 3.73 12.30 -5.93
N ALA A 101 4.76 11.67 -6.52
CA ALA A 101 4.98 11.67 -7.97
C ALA A 101 4.07 10.70 -8.74
N GLY A 102 3.30 9.82 -8.07
CA GLY A 102 2.32 8.95 -8.70
C GLY A 102 2.47 7.45 -8.46
N MET A 103 3.48 6.99 -7.70
CA MET A 103 3.58 5.59 -7.29
C MET A 103 2.40 5.21 -6.39
N GLY A 104 1.82 4.02 -6.60
CA GLY A 104 0.86 3.43 -5.68
C GLY A 104 1.54 2.88 -4.43
N LEU A 105 0.87 2.96 -3.28
CA LEU A 105 1.33 2.35 -2.03
C LEU A 105 0.21 1.55 -1.40
N VAL A 106 0.45 0.27 -1.12
CA VAL A 106 -0.44 -0.61 -0.36
C VAL A 106 0.23 -0.94 0.96
N VAL A 107 -0.34 -0.43 2.05
CA VAL A 107 0.20 -0.61 3.40
C VAL A 107 -0.60 -1.69 4.12
N LEU A 108 0.10 -2.67 4.66
CA LEU A 108 -0.50 -3.87 5.22
C LEU A 108 -0.33 -3.92 6.74
N HIS A 109 -1.40 -4.27 7.41
CA HIS A 109 -1.45 -4.59 8.85
C HIS A 109 -0.72 -3.55 9.72
N SER A 110 0.27 -3.99 10.50
CA SER A 110 1.10 -3.16 11.37
C SER A 110 1.93 -2.10 10.65
N GLY A 111 2.00 -2.16 9.32
CA GLY A 111 2.56 -1.10 8.48
C GLY A 111 1.94 0.28 8.69
N HIS A 112 0.81 0.38 9.41
CA HIS A 112 0.22 1.68 9.79
C HIS A 112 1.18 2.57 10.59
N TYR A 113 2.13 1.99 11.33
CA TYR A 113 3.18 2.74 12.04
C TYR A 113 4.42 3.03 11.20
N SER A 114 4.47 2.57 9.94
CA SER A 114 5.63 2.82 9.10
C SER A 114 5.87 4.32 8.87
N LYS A 115 7.14 4.71 8.80
CA LYS A 115 7.51 6.10 8.54
C LYS A 115 6.89 6.67 7.26
N PRO A 116 6.85 5.94 6.10
CA PRO A 116 6.18 6.46 4.92
C PRO A 116 4.69 6.71 5.14
N PHE A 117 3.98 5.77 5.79
CA PHE A 117 2.53 5.92 5.97
C PHE A 117 2.20 7.06 6.93
N THR A 118 2.87 7.15 8.09
CA THR A 118 2.65 8.23 9.05
C THR A 118 2.95 9.61 8.45
N ARG A 119 4.00 9.73 7.62
CA ARG A 119 4.33 10.97 6.90
C ARG A 119 3.25 11.36 5.87
N LEU A 120 2.73 10.38 5.12
CA LEU A 120 1.66 10.59 4.14
C LEU A 120 0.32 10.92 4.81
N MET A 121 0.05 10.39 6.00
CA MET A 121 -1.18 10.66 6.76
C MET A 121 -1.10 11.95 7.58
N GLY A 122 0.08 12.32 8.08
CA GLY A 122 0.27 13.49 8.93
C GLY A 122 -0.32 13.35 10.33
N THR A 123 -0.54 12.11 10.80
CA THR A 123 -1.08 11.77 12.12
C THR A 123 -0.25 10.65 12.74
N THR A 124 -0.55 10.25 13.98
CA THR A 124 0.19 9.17 14.67
C THR A 124 -0.06 7.81 14.07
N CYS A 125 -1.16 7.63 13.35
CA CYS A 125 -1.66 6.35 12.85
C CYS A 125 -1.81 5.29 13.96
N SER A 126 -1.94 5.70 15.22
CA SER A 126 -2.15 4.80 16.36
C SER A 126 -3.57 4.21 16.35
N LEU A 127 -3.70 3.03 16.90
CA LEU A 127 -4.95 2.27 17.00
C LEU A 127 -4.95 1.42 18.28
N LYS A 128 -6.06 0.77 18.60
CA LYS A 128 -6.13 -0.25 19.65
C LYS A 128 -5.90 -1.62 19.04
N TRP A 129 -5.22 -2.49 19.75
CA TRP A 129 -4.96 -3.84 19.32
C TRP A 129 -5.01 -4.84 20.49
N ARG A 130 -5.27 -6.10 20.14
CA ARG A 130 -5.22 -7.25 21.04
C ARG A 130 -4.93 -8.51 20.22
N ASN A 131 -3.94 -9.29 20.64
CA ASN A 131 -3.57 -10.51 19.91
C ASN A 131 -4.01 -11.78 20.68
N ASP A 132 -5.30 -12.09 20.63
CA ASP A 132 -5.91 -13.28 21.23
C ASP A 132 -6.29 -14.34 20.16
N GLY A 133 -5.97 -14.10 18.90
CA GLY A 133 -6.31 -14.99 17.78
C GLY A 133 -7.81 -15.06 17.53
N GLU A 134 -8.45 -13.92 17.47
CA GLU A 134 -9.90 -13.80 17.30
C GLU A 134 -10.32 -13.96 15.83
N ARG A 135 -11.59 -14.31 15.64
CA ARG A 135 -12.19 -14.27 14.31
C ARG A 135 -12.45 -12.82 13.89
N GLU A 136 -12.00 -12.49 12.70
CA GLU A 136 -12.30 -11.21 12.06
C GLU A 136 -13.34 -11.40 10.95
N LEU A 137 -14.34 -10.53 10.91
CA LEU A 137 -15.29 -10.40 9.81
C LEU A 137 -15.02 -9.09 9.08
N VAL A 138 -14.52 -9.17 7.84
CA VAL A 138 -14.23 -8.00 7.02
C VAL A 138 -15.41 -7.71 6.10
N TRP A 139 -16.16 -6.68 6.42
CA TRP A 139 -17.37 -6.27 5.70
C TRP A 139 -17.03 -5.32 4.57
N THR A 140 -17.51 -5.61 3.37
CA THR A 140 -17.45 -4.65 2.25
C THR A 140 -18.51 -3.58 2.46
N ILE A 141 -18.07 -2.31 2.60
CA ILE A 141 -18.97 -1.17 2.79
C ILE A 141 -19.06 -0.26 1.55
N ALA A 142 -18.14 -0.43 0.58
CA ALA A 142 -18.19 0.18 -0.75
C ALA A 142 -18.12 -0.91 -1.83
N PRO A 143 -19.21 -1.65 -2.11
CA PRO A 143 -19.18 -2.80 -3.02
C PRO A 143 -18.90 -2.41 -4.49
N GLU A 144 -19.09 -1.16 -4.87
CA GLU A 144 -18.75 -0.62 -6.18
C GLU A 144 -17.28 -0.26 -6.35
N HIS A 145 -16.52 -0.20 -5.25
CA HIS A 145 -15.09 0.14 -5.31
C HIS A 145 -14.28 -0.97 -5.99
N PRO A 146 -13.36 -0.65 -6.92
CA PRO A 146 -12.58 -1.66 -7.65
C PRO A 146 -11.85 -2.67 -6.76
N ILE A 147 -11.38 -2.26 -5.57
CA ILE A 147 -10.71 -3.16 -4.62
C ILE A 147 -11.67 -4.23 -4.07
N ALA A 148 -12.97 -3.96 -4.02
CA ALA A 148 -13.99 -4.91 -3.54
C ALA A 148 -14.49 -5.88 -4.64
N ALA A 149 -14.00 -5.77 -5.86
CA ALA A 149 -14.48 -6.57 -6.98
C ALA A 149 -14.29 -8.08 -6.75
N GLY A 150 -15.38 -8.85 -6.75
CA GLY A 150 -15.37 -10.30 -6.55
C GLY A 150 -14.97 -10.76 -5.15
N VAL A 151 -14.97 -9.85 -4.16
CA VAL A 151 -14.71 -10.16 -2.75
C VAL A 151 -16.03 -10.59 -2.09
N PRO A 152 -16.05 -11.67 -1.28
CA PRO A 152 -17.24 -12.05 -0.52
C PRO A 152 -17.60 -11.04 0.55
N HIS A 153 -18.83 -11.07 1.03
CA HIS A 153 -19.35 -10.15 2.03
C HIS A 153 -20.02 -10.91 3.18
N PRO A 154 -19.35 -11.09 4.34
CA PRO A 154 -17.98 -10.66 4.66
C PRO A 154 -16.90 -11.64 4.18
N ILE A 155 -15.62 -11.21 4.19
CA ILE A 155 -14.49 -12.13 4.29
C ILE A 155 -14.48 -12.63 5.75
N VAL A 156 -14.30 -13.93 5.95
CA VAL A 156 -14.22 -14.55 7.29
C VAL A 156 -12.81 -15.03 7.52
N ILE A 157 -12.07 -14.38 8.41
CA ILE A 157 -10.72 -14.79 8.83
C ILE A 157 -10.85 -15.47 10.19
N ASP A 158 -10.53 -16.75 10.26
CA ASP A 158 -10.79 -17.56 11.48
C ASP A 158 -9.96 -17.12 12.67
N ARG A 159 -8.72 -16.65 12.45
CA ARG A 159 -7.83 -16.17 13.51
C ARG A 159 -7.00 -14.99 13.01
N GLN A 160 -7.01 -13.91 13.79
CA GLN A 160 -6.31 -12.67 13.48
C GLN A 160 -6.03 -11.89 14.76
N GLU A 161 -5.05 -10.99 14.74
CA GLU A 161 -4.90 -9.92 15.71
C GLU A 161 -6.05 -8.91 15.56
N MET A 162 -6.70 -8.56 16.66
CA MET A 162 -7.77 -7.58 16.66
C MET A 162 -7.19 -6.16 16.58
N TYR A 163 -7.66 -5.38 15.61
CA TYR A 163 -7.53 -3.93 15.57
C TYR A 163 -8.89 -3.27 15.84
N GLY A 164 -8.86 -2.14 16.58
CA GLY A 164 -10.09 -1.43 16.95
C GLY A 164 -9.94 0.09 16.88
N GLU A 165 -11.06 0.75 16.67
CA GLU A 165 -11.14 2.20 16.74
C GLU A 165 -10.81 2.70 18.19
N TYR A 166 -10.23 3.90 18.42
CA TYR A 166 -10.02 4.94 17.42
C TYR A 166 -8.71 4.73 16.65
N PHE A 167 -8.77 4.74 15.32
CA PHE A 167 -7.61 4.76 14.43
C PHE A 167 -7.28 6.21 14.07
N ASP A 168 -6.13 6.72 14.50
CA ASP A 168 -5.72 8.11 14.30
C ASP A 168 -5.18 8.36 12.90
N ILE A 169 -6.09 8.36 11.95
CA ILE A 169 -5.84 8.68 10.54
C ILE A 169 -6.72 9.85 10.09
N PRO A 170 -6.30 10.66 9.11
CA PRO A 170 -7.19 11.64 8.51
C PRO A 170 -8.40 10.95 7.88
N ARG A 171 -9.47 11.73 7.68
CA ARG A 171 -10.64 11.18 6.99
C ARG A 171 -10.22 10.56 5.66
N PRO A 172 -10.51 9.27 5.42
CA PRO A 172 -10.24 8.64 4.14
C PRO A 172 -11.01 9.31 2.98
N ASP A 173 -10.44 9.25 1.79
CA ASP A 173 -11.18 9.62 0.58
C ASP A 173 -12.29 8.58 0.31
N GLU A 174 -11.97 7.30 0.55
CA GLU A 174 -12.92 6.19 0.43
C GLU A 174 -12.70 5.15 1.55
N GLU A 175 -13.77 4.68 2.16
CA GLU A 175 -13.78 3.57 3.12
C GLU A 175 -14.33 2.34 2.40
N VAL A 176 -13.49 1.32 2.19
CA VAL A 176 -13.84 0.14 1.38
C VAL A 176 -14.28 -1.03 2.26
N PHE A 177 -13.55 -1.25 3.35
CA PHE A 177 -13.81 -2.35 4.28
C PHE A 177 -13.88 -1.88 5.72
N LEU A 178 -14.75 -2.54 6.47
CA LEU A 178 -14.92 -2.39 7.91
C LEU A 178 -14.80 -3.76 8.57
N SER A 179 -13.98 -3.90 9.60
CA SER A 179 -13.87 -5.16 10.35
C SER A 179 -14.64 -5.11 11.66
N THR A 180 -15.13 -6.27 12.09
CA THR A 180 -15.72 -6.50 13.40
C THR A 180 -15.12 -7.74 14.05
N PHE A 181 -15.00 -7.69 15.38
CA PHE A 181 -14.44 -8.74 16.21
C PHE A 181 -15.40 -9.17 17.32
N ALA A 182 -15.08 -10.28 18.01
CA ALA A 182 -15.96 -10.89 19.00
C ALA A 182 -16.25 -10.01 20.22
N GLY A 183 -15.34 -9.09 20.59
CA GLY A 183 -15.51 -8.15 21.69
C GLY A 183 -16.42 -6.95 21.36
N GLY A 184 -16.91 -6.87 20.10
CA GLY A 184 -17.73 -5.76 19.62
C GLY A 184 -16.89 -4.61 19.05
N GLU A 185 -15.58 -4.81 18.90
CA GLU A 185 -14.71 -3.83 18.27
C GLU A 185 -15.07 -3.68 16.80
N VAL A 186 -14.97 -2.44 16.32
CA VAL A 186 -15.15 -2.03 14.94
C VAL A 186 -13.88 -1.34 14.47
N PHE A 187 -13.48 -1.59 13.24
CA PHE A 187 -12.26 -1.02 12.70
C PHE A 187 -12.38 -0.72 11.20
N ARG A 188 -11.90 0.45 10.79
CA ARG A 188 -11.77 0.82 9.36
C ARG A 188 -10.62 0.04 8.74
N SER A 189 -10.88 -1.18 8.34
CA SER A 189 -9.87 -2.17 7.92
C SER A 189 -9.39 -2.05 6.48
N GLY A 190 -10.12 -1.30 5.63
CA GLY A 190 -9.72 -1.02 4.26
C GLY A 190 -10.04 0.41 3.89
N VAL A 191 -9.02 1.29 3.83
CA VAL A 191 -9.21 2.72 3.56
C VAL A 191 -8.27 3.20 2.45
N ALA A 192 -8.80 4.08 1.59
CA ALA A 192 -8.11 4.57 0.41
C ALA A 192 -7.92 6.09 0.44
N TYR A 193 -6.78 6.53 -0.08
CA TYR A 193 -6.39 7.93 -0.14
C TYR A 193 -5.74 8.28 -1.46
N ARG A 194 -5.80 9.56 -1.82
CA ARG A 194 -4.94 10.20 -2.80
C ARG A 194 -3.90 11.06 -2.08
N ARG A 195 -2.63 10.91 -2.43
CA ARG A 195 -1.53 11.71 -1.91
C ARG A 195 -0.65 12.18 -3.07
N GLY A 196 -0.69 13.48 -3.34
CA GLY A 196 -0.13 14.00 -4.59
C GLY A 196 -0.82 13.38 -5.80
N LEU A 197 -0.05 12.72 -6.67
CA LEU A 197 -0.56 11.97 -7.82
C LEU A 197 -0.76 10.47 -7.51
N GLY A 198 -0.23 9.99 -6.38
CA GLY A 198 -0.29 8.59 -5.98
C GLY A 198 -1.58 8.22 -5.26
N ARG A 199 -1.83 6.91 -5.23
CA ARG A 199 -2.93 6.28 -4.50
C ARG A 199 -2.36 5.44 -3.36
N VAL A 200 -2.94 5.57 -2.18
CA VAL A 200 -2.54 4.83 -1.00
C VAL A 200 -3.72 4.00 -0.51
N PHE A 201 -3.52 2.72 -0.31
CA PHE A 201 -4.51 1.83 0.31
C PHE A 201 -3.92 1.20 1.55
N TYR A 202 -4.62 1.30 2.67
CA TYR A 202 -4.32 0.57 3.88
C TYR A 202 -5.27 -0.60 4.03
N PHE A 203 -4.74 -1.79 4.39
CA PHE A 203 -5.52 -2.99 4.66
C PHE A 203 -5.03 -3.70 5.93
N SER A 204 -5.91 -3.84 6.92
CA SER A 204 -5.50 -4.33 8.26
C SER A 204 -5.29 -5.84 8.38
N PRO A 205 -6.02 -6.75 7.71
CA PRO A 205 -5.73 -8.17 7.84
C PRO A 205 -4.30 -8.53 7.46
N GLY A 206 -3.58 -9.27 8.31
CA GLY A 206 -2.22 -9.69 7.95
C GLY A 206 -1.18 -9.78 9.05
N ASP A 207 -1.57 -10.14 10.28
CA ASP A 207 -0.61 -10.40 11.35
C ASP A 207 0.29 -11.61 11.01
N GLN A 208 1.55 -11.55 11.43
CA GLN A 208 2.58 -12.54 11.11
C GLN A 208 2.36 -13.90 11.77
N GLU A 209 1.66 -13.95 12.89
CA GLU A 209 1.42 -15.19 13.64
C GLU A 209 0.28 -16.05 13.05
N TYR A 210 -0.41 -15.54 12.03
CA TYR A 210 -1.55 -16.23 11.39
C TYR A 210 -1.36 -16.32 9.88
N PRO A 211 -1.87 -17.38 9.22
CA PRO A 211 -1.69 -17.61 7.78
C PRO A 211 -2.60 -16.72 6.90
N VAL A 212 -2.80 -15.48 7.27
CA VAL A 212 -3.78 -14.57 6.66
C VAL A 212 -3.50 -14.33 5.17
N TYR A 213 -2.23 -14.21 4.79
CA TYR A 213 -1.86 -13.99 3.38
C TYR A 213 -2.02 -15.23 2.49
N HIS A 214 -2.33 -16.41 3.07
CA HIS A 214 -2.77 -17.59 2.32
C HIS A 214 -4.28 -17.62 2.07
N HIS A 215 -5.05 -16.71 2.70
CA HIS A 215 -6.50 -16.66 2.51
C HIS A 215 -6.84 -16.14 1.10
N PRO A 216 -7.62 -16.90 0.29
CA PRO A 216 -7.84 -16.56 -1.12
C PRO A 216 -8.53 -15.20 -1.32
N ASP A 217 -9.44 -14.84 -0.41
CA ASP A 217 -10.16 -13.57 -0.52
C ASP A 217 -9.28 -12.39 -0.10
N VAL A 218 -8.36 -12.58 0.87
CA VAL A 218 -7.32 -11.60 1.19
C VAL A 218 -6.41 -11.39 -0.02
N GLN A 219 -5.94 -12.47 -0.64
CA GLN A 219 -5.14 -12.39 -1.87
C GLN A 219 -5.87 -11.65 -2.99
N ARG A 220 -7.18 -11.88 -3.14
CA ARG A 220 -8.00 -11.14 -4.11
C ARG A 220 -8.02 -9.64 -3.83
N VAL A 221 -8.19 -9.25 -2.56
CA VAL A 221 -8.10 -7.82 -2.17
C VAL A 221 -6.74 -7.24 -2.53
N LEU A 222 -5.63 -7.97 -2.27
CA LEU A 222 -4.28 -7.49 -2.62
C LEU A 222 -4.11 -7.32 -4.13
N GLY A 223 -4.58 -8.27 -4.94
CA GLY A 223 -4.54 -8.16 -6.40
C GLY A 223 -5.35 -6.99 -6.93
N ASN A 224 -6.58 -6.82 -6.43
CA ASN A 224 -7.42 -5.68 -6.78
C ASN A 224 -6.78 -4.34 -6.35
N ALA A 225 -6.14 -4.31 -5.17
CA ALA A 225 -5.43 -3.13 -4.68
C ALA A 225 -4.23 -2.76 -5.56
N ALA A 226 -3.49 -3.75 -6.06
CA ALA A 226 -2.40 -3.53 -7.02
C ALA A 226 -2.92 -2.86 -8.31
N ALA A 227 -4.01 -3.40 -8.88
CA ALA A 227 -4.63 -2.82 -10.07
C ALA A 227 -5.15 -1.40 -9.82
N TRP A 228 -5.84 -1.18 -8.70
CA TRP A 228 -6.38 0.12 -8.34
C TRP A 228 -5.28 1.16 -8.08
N ALA A 229 -4.19 0.78 -7.41
CA ALA A 229 -3.11 1.69 -7.05
C ALA A 229 -2.18 2.01 -8.24
N THR A 230 -2.27 1.28 -9.35
CA THR A 230 -1.47 1.53 -10.55
C THR A 230 -1.59 2.98 -11.04
N PRO A 231 -0.47 3.64 -11.37
CA PRO A 231 -0.49 5.01 -11.89
C PRO A 231 -1.35 5.15 -13.15
N THR A 232 -2.22 6.15 -13.16
CA THR A 232 -3.10 6.43 -14.33
C THR A 232 -2.51 7.46 -15.30
N SER A 233 -1.36 8.02 -14.98
CA SER A 233 -0.63 8.99 -15.80
C SER A 233 0.87 8.81 -15.61
N ALA A 234 1.66 9.41 -16.50
CA ALA A 234 3.11 9.43 -16.33
C ALA A 234 3.47 10.08 -14.98
N ARG A 235 4.39 9.45 -14.27
CA ARG A 235 4.89 9.95 -12.98
C ARG A 235 5.65 11.25 -13.18
N ARG A 236 5.40 12.23 -12.32
CA ARG A 236 6.04 13.55 -12.37
C ARG A 236 6.04 14.20 -10.99
N THR A 237 7.03 15.02 -10.74
CA THR A 237 7.01 15.91 -9.58
C THR A 237 5.99 17.03 -9.85
N LEU A 238 5.12 17.27 -8.89
CA LEU A 238 4.25 18.44 -8.93
C LEU A 238 5.04 19.66 -8.45
N SER A 239 5.21 20.65 -9.31
CA SER A 239 5.75 21.94 -8.96
C SER A 239 4.80 23.04 -9.43
N ALA A 240 4.71 24.12 -8.66
CA ALA A 240 3.99 25.32 -9.03
C ALA A 240 5.02 26.40 -9.31
N ASP A 241 5.47 26.49 -10.57
CA ASP A 241 6.37 27.52 -11.00
C ASP A 241 5.60 28.83 -11.20
N PRO A 242 6.09 29.98 -10.70
CA PRO A 242 5.44 31.23 -10.93
C PRO A 242 5.53 31.62 -12.40
N HIS A 243 4.39 31.95 -12.98
CA HIS A 243 4.39 32.54 -14.33
C HIS A 243 4.75 34.03 -14.29
N PRO A 244 5.39 34.57 -15.34
CA PRO A 244 5.49 36.03 -15.52
C PRO A 244 4.11 36.68 -15.43
N ARG A 245 4.05 37.93 -14.94
CA ARG A 245 2.77 38.61 -14.68
C ARG A 245 1.80 38.62 -15.87
N ASP A 246 2.32 38.65 -17.06
CA ASP A 246 1.63 38.84 -18.36
C ASP A 246 1.82 37.66 -19.31
N TRP A 247 2.16 36.47 -18.76
CA TRP A 247 2.38 35.24 -19.55
C TRP A 247 1.21 34.91 -20.49
N PHE A 248 -0.02 35.18 -20.08
CA PHE A 248 -1.23 34.94 -20.86
C PHE A 248 -1.44 35.96 -21.99
N LEU A 249 -0.75 37.10 -21.99
CA LEU A 249 -0.79 38.08 -23.05
C LEU A 249 0.21 37.76 -24.17
N ALA A 250 1.27 37.01 -23.86
CA ALA A 250 2.30 36.61 -24.83
C ALA A 250 1.76 35.69 -25.91
N ASP A 251 0.82 34.78 -25.55
CA ASP A 251 0.19 33.84 -26.49
C ASP A 251 -0.84 34.49 -27.41
N ALA A 252 -1.42 35.63 -26.99
CA ALA A 252 -2.38 36.39 -27.82
C ALA A 252 -1.72 37.18 -28.96
N ALA A 253 -0.44 37.44 -28.85
CA ALA A 253 0.33 38.19 -29.88
C ALA A 253 0.89 37.27 -31.00
N GLY A 254 0.85 35.93 -30.82
CA GLY A 254 1.41 34.97 -31.77
C GLY A 254 0.47 34.47 -32.87
N THR A 255 -0.77 34.96 -32.94
CA THR A 255 -1.79 34.50 -33.91
C THR A 255 -2.20 35.50 -34.99
N THR A 256 -1.37 36.53 -35.18
CA THR A 256 -1.55 37.40 -36.34
C THR A 256 -0.25 37.52 -37.13
N GLU A 257 -0.03 36.51 -38.02
CA GLU A 257 0.65 36.68 -39.28
C GLU A 257 0.70 35.35 -40.05
N GLY A 258 0.10 35.34 -41.25
CA GLY A 258 0.32 34.32 -42.28
C GLY A 258 -0.91 33.78 -42.92
#